data_c01689ce766208effbd9115104fe25fe
#
_entry.id   c01689ce766208effbd9115104fe25fe
#
_cell.length_a   1.000
_cell.length_b   1.000
_cell.length_c   1.000
_cell.angle_alpha   90.00
_cell.angle_beta   90.00
_cell.angle_gamma   90.00
#
_symmetry.space_group_name_H-M   'P 1'
#
loop_
_entity.id
_entity.type
_entity.pdbx_description
1 polymer ?
#
loop_
_entity_poly.entity_id
_entity_poly.type
_entity_poly.pdbx_seq_one_letter_code
_entity_poly.pdbx_strand_id
1 'polypeptide(L)'
;MVGWTDPEGGRPWLGALLLAYYNPDGRLVYAGRVGTGIDRAELGRLWQRLQPLAIPEMPLEVAPPRTNRFGSPLVLSRVHWVRPELVVEVKYLTWTDDNLLRQVVYEGVREDEDPANVRRPVPDQ
;
A
#
# COMPACT_ATOMS: atom_id res chain seq x y z
N MET A 1 -0.35 -4.79 -2.80
CA MET A 1 -0.31 -3.31 -2.89
C MET A 1 -0.93 -2.85 -4.20
N VAL A 2 -1.40 -1.63 -4.23
CA VAL A 2 -2.19 -1.14 -5.37
C VAL A 2 -1.62 0.14 -6.00
N GLY A 3 -0.62 0.75 -5.40
CA GLY A 3 -0.04 1.97 -5.95
C GLY A 3 1.07 2.52 -5.10
N TRP A 4 1.62 3.65 -5.52
CA TRP A 4 2.67 4.34 -4.80
C TRP A 4 2.61 5.84 -5.06
N THR A 5 3.19 6.61 -4.16
CA THR A 5 3.20 8.07 -4.25
C THR A 5 4.57 8.57 -4.67
N ASP A 6 4.60 9.80 -5.20
CA ASP A 6 5.86 10.46 -5.50
C ASP A 6 6.65 10.72 -4.22
N PRO A 7 8.00 10.71 -4.30
CA PRO A 7 8.81 10.98 -3.11
C PRO A 7 8.71 12.44 -2.67
N GLU A 8 8.82 12.64 -1.36
CA GLU A 8 8.87 13.97 -0.77
C GLU A 8 10.27 14.23 -0.22
N GLY A 9 10.69 15.50 -0.25
CA GLY A 9 12.02 15.89 0.22
C GLY A 9 13.14 15.27 -0.62
N GLY A 10 14.17 14.77 0.04
CA GLY A 10 15.32 14.16 -0.62
C GLY A 10 15.21 12.67 -0.90
N ARG A 11 14.03 12.07 -0.66
CA ARG A 11 13.84 10.64 -0.83
C ARG A 11 13.76 10.29 -2.32
N PRO A 12 14.52 9.28 -2.81
CA PRO A 12 14.50 8.90 -4.22
C PRO A 12 13.35 7.93 -4.54
N TRP A 13 12.98 7.87 -5.80
CA TRP A 13 12.07 6.93 -6.47
C TRP A 13 10.62 7.00 -6.04
N LEU A 14 10.28 6.61 -4.80
CA LEU A 14 8.89 6.63 -4.34
C LEU A 14 8.79 7.10 -2.89
N GLY A 15 7.62 7.61 -2.53
CA GLY A 15 7.35 8.10 -1.18
C GLY A 15 6.77 7.02 -0.29
N ALA A 16 5.59 6.54 -0.64
CA ALA A 16 4.87 5.53 0.13
C ALA A 16 4.21 4.52 -0.80
N LEU A 17 4.00 3.32 -0.27
CA LEU A 17 3.24 2.26 -0.93
C LEU A 17 1.80 2.30 -0.45
N LEU A 18 0.85 2.17 -1.36
CA LEU A 18 -0.56 2.07 -1.01
C LEU A 18 -0.92 0.58 -0.85
N LEU A 19 -1.51 0.25 0.27
CA LEU A 19 -1.81 -1.12 0.66
C LEU A 19 -3.30 -1.41 0.53
N ALA A 20 -3.62 -2.65 0.18
CA ALA A 20 -4.99 -3.11 0.08
C ALA A 20 -5.07 -4.60 0.39
N TYR A 21 -6.28 -5.06 0.65
CA TYR A 21 -6.57 -6.47 0.88
C TYR A 21 -7.89 -6.82 0.20
N TYR A 22 -8.15 -8.12 0.02
CA TYR A 22 -9.41 -8.57 -0.55
C TYR A 22 -10.43 -8.88 0.55
N ASN A 23 -11.64 -8.36 0.37
CA ASN A 23 -12.80 -8.75 1.18
C ASN A 23 -13.24 -10.17 0.83
N PRO A 24 -14.05 -10.82 1.70
CA PRO A 24 -14.62 -12.14 1.37
C PRO A 24 -15.43 -12.16 0.08
N ASP A 25 -15.98 -11.01 -0.33
CA ASP A 25 -16.74 -10.89 -1.59
C ASP A 25 -15.85 -10.67 -2.83
N GLY A 26 -14.52 -10.70 -2.66
CA GLY A 26 -13.57 -10.53 -3.75
C GLY A 26 -13.22 -9.10 -4.11
N ARG A 27 -13.72 -8.12 -3.38
CA ARG A 27 -13.42 -6.71 -3.62
C ARG A 27 -12.12 -6.29 -2.96
N LEU A 28 -11.37 -5.45 -3.67
CA LEU A 28 -10.11 -4.91 -3.18
C LEU A 28 -10.38 -3.64 -2.36
N VAL A 29 -9.91 -3.63 -1.11
CA VAL A 29 -10.18 -2.56 -0.14
C VAL A 29 -8.89 -1.91 0.30
N TYR A 30 -8.85 -0.58 0.28
CA TYR A 30 -7.69 0.19 0.72
C TYR A 30 -7.46 0.01 2.23
N ALA A 31 -6.20 -0.26 2.60
CA ALA A 31 -5.82 -0.53 3.99
C ALA A 31 -4.91 0.55 4.59
N GLY A 32 -4.43 1.48 3.78
CA GLY A 32 -3.51 2.50 4.24
C GLY A 32 -2.24 2.56 3.42
N ARG A 33 -1.27 3.32 3.89
CA ARG A 33 0.00 3.48 3.19
C ARG A 33 1.18 3.26 4.13
N VAL A 34 2.32 2.84 3.56
CA VAL A 34 3.54 2.63 4.32
C VAL A 34 4.72 3.29 3.61
N GLY A 35 5.52 4.03 4.37
CA GLY A 35 6.73 4.65 3.87
C GLY A 35 7.92 4.45 4.80
N THR A 36 7.68 3.98 6.01
CA THR A 36 8.71 3.72 7.02
C THR A 36 9.26 2.31 6.89
N GLY A 37 10.56 2.15 7.08
CA GLY A 37 11.19 0.83 7.05
C GLY A 37 11.72 0.42 5.68
N ILE A 38 11.65 1.30 4.69
CA ILE A 38 12.16 1.03 3.34
C ILE A 38 13.49 1.75 3.18
N ASP A 39 14.60 1.01 3.13
CA ASP A 39 15.90 1.62 2.91
C ASP A 39 16.07 2.04 1.44
N ARG A 40 17.16 2.77 1.16
CA ARG A 40 17.38 3.34 -0.17
C ARG A 40 17.50 2.26 -1.26
N ALA A 41 18.17 1.16 -0.97
CA ALA A 41 18.34 0.07 -1.93
C ALA A 41 16.99 -0.60 -2.23
N GLU A 42 16.17 -0.80 -1.20
CA GLU A 42 14.85 -1.38 -1.36
C GLU A 42 13.89 -0.45 -2.10
N LEU A 43 13.98 0.86 -1.90
CA LEU A 43 13.22 1.83 -2.68
C LEU A 43 13.45 1.66 -4.17
N GLY A 44 14.71 1.53 -4.57
CA GLY A 44 15.08 1.32 -5.98
C GLY A 44 14.56 0.01 -6.53
N ARG A 45 14.67 -1.09 -5.76
CA ARG A 45 14.15 -2.39 -6.17
C ARG A 45 12.64 -2.37 -6.35
N LEU A 46 11.92 -1.78 -5.40
CA LEU A 46 10.47 -1.66 -5.48
C LEU A 46 10.05 -0.83 -6.68
N TRP A 47 10.71 0.31 -6.88
CA TRP A 47 10.41 1.18 -8.01
C TRP A 47 10.54 0.43 -9.34
N GLN A 48 11.62 -0.34 -9.51
CA GLN A 48 11.84 -1.13 -10.72
C GLN A 48 10.77 -2.22 -10.89
N ARG A 49 10.39 -2.89 -9.81
CA ARG A 49 9.38 -3.95 -9.86
C ARG A 49 7.99 -3.43 -10.16
N LEU A 50 7.71 -2.18 -9.79
CA LEU A 50 6.40 -1.58 -9.99
C LEU A 50 6.17 -1.04 -11.40
N GLN A 51 7.25 -0.74 -12.14
CA GLN A 51 7.11 -0.16 -13.48
C GLN A 51 6.29 -1.04 -14.43
N PRO A 52 6.58 -2.37 -14.56
CA PRO A 52 5.79 -3.21 -15.46
C PRO A 52 4.36 -3.46 -14.97
N LEU A 53 4.03 -3.14 -13.73
CA LEU A 53 2.70 -3.32 -13.17
C LEU A 53 1.82 -2.08 -13.32
N ALA A 54 2.36 -0.98 -13.84
CA ALA A 54 1.65 0.29 -13.95
C ALA A 54 0.36 0.17 -14.76
N ILE A 55 -0.72 0.77 -14.23
CA ILE A 55 -2.01 0.85 -14.90
C ILE A 55 -2.54 2.28 -14.80
N PRO A 56 -3.33 2.74 -15.79
CA PRO A 56 -3.84 4.11 -15.78
C PRO A 56 -5.00 4.32 -14.82
N GLU A 57 -5.70 3.26 -14.42
CA GLU A 57 -6.93 3.36 -13.64
C GLU A 57 -6.72 2.82 -12.23
N MET A 58 -7.43 3.41 -11.27
CA MET A 58 -7.44 2.95 -9.89
C MET A 58 -8.08 1.57 -9.80
N PRO A 59 -7.38 0.56 -9.23
CA PRO A 59 -7.94 -0.79 -9.12
C PRO A 59 -8.94 -0.96 -7.97
N LEU A 60 -9.12 0.08 -7.14
CA LEU A 60 -10.05 0.06 -6.01
C LEU A 60 -11.43 0.55 -6.47
N GLU A 61 -12.50 -0.08 -5.96
CA GLU A 61 -13.87 0.38 -6.22
C GLU A 61 -14.19 1.65 -5.43
N VAL A 62 -13.67 1.73 -4.21
CA VAL A 62 -13.86 2.89 -3.34
C VAL A 62 -12.52 3.59 -3.18
N ALA A 63 -12.49 4.87 -3.52
CA ALA A 63 -11.27 5.67 -3.44
C ALA A 63 -10.78 5.80 -2.00
N PRO A 64 -9.45 5.84 -1.78
CA PRO A 64 -8.91 6.13 -0.45
C PRO A 64 -9.40 7.49 0.06
N PRO A 65 -9.54 7.68 1.37
CA PRO A 65 -9.89 8.98 1.92
C PRO A 65 -8.80 10.01 1.62
N ARG A 66 -9.21 11.21 1.23
CA ARG A 66 -8.28 12.28 0.87
C ARG A 66 -7.56 12.87 2.07
N THR A 67 -8.23 12.88 3.21
CA THR A 67 -7.67 13.41 4.46
C THR A 67 -7.50 12.30 5.45
N ASN A 68 -6.42 12.38 6.23
CA ASN A 68 -6.10 11.39 7.23
C ASN A 68 -5.67 12.12 8.49
N ARG A 69 -6.11 11.63 9.67
CA ARG A 69 -5.71 12.18 10.96
C ARG A 69 -4.20 12.10 11.19
N PHE A 70 -3.55 11.15 10.54
CA PHE A 70 -2.19 10.72 10.88
C PHE A 70 -1.20 10.93 9.75
N GLY A 71 -1.42 11.92 8.90
CA GLY A 71 -0.45 12.15 7.85
C GLY A 71 -0.90 13.18 6.84
N SER A 72 -0.08 13.37 5.81
CA SER A 72 -0.38 14.28 4.72
C SER A 72 -1.59 13.82 3.92
N PRO A 73 -2.37 14.74 3.37
CA PRO A 73 -3.47 14.36 2.49
C PRO A 73 -2.98 13.54 1.30
N LEU A 74 -3.77 12.54 0.92
CA LEU A 74 -3.49 11.74 -0.25
C LEU A 74 -4.07 12.43 -1.48
N VAL A 75 -3.21 12.82 -2.42
CA VAL A 75 -3.63 13.44 -3.67
C VAL A 75 -3.77 12.34 -4.72
N LEU A 76 -5.00 11.94 -5.01
CA LEU A 76 -5.27 10.79 -5.88
C LEU A 76 -4.72 10.95 -7.28
N SER A 77 -4.72 12.17 -7.82
CA SER A 77 -4.17 12.43 -9.15
C SER A 77 -2.66 12.25 -9.25
N ARG A 78 -1.97 12.17 -8.11
CA ARG A 78 -0.53 11.97 -8.05
C ARG A 78 -0.13 10.55 -7.65
N VAL A 79 -1.11 9.67 -7.47
CA VAL A 79 -0.85 8.27 -7.17
C VAL A 79 -0.57 7.52 -8.46
N HIS A 80 0.49 6.70 -8.43
CA HIS A 80 0.82 5.81 -9.53
C HIS A 80 0.19 4.45 -9.24
N TRP A 81 -0.89 4.14 -9.94
CA TRP A 81 -1.62 2.88 -9.73
C TRP A 81 -0.93 1.71 -10.40
N VAL A 82 -1.00 0.55 -9.76
CA VAL A 82 -0.42 -0.69 -10.29
C VAL A 82 -1.40 -1.83 -10.15
N ARG A 83 -1.21 -2.87 -10.95
CA ARG A 83 -1.95 -4.11 -10.78
C ARG A 83 -1.64 -4.69 -9.40
N PRO A 84 -2.64 -5.23 -8.68
CA PRO A 84 -2.43 -5.72 -7.32
C PRO A 84 -1.77 -7.10 -7.29
N GLU A 85 -0.54 -7.19 -7.82
CA GLU A 85 0.21 -8.44 -7.94
C GLU A 85 1.34 -8.57 -6.93
N LEU A 86 1.83 -7.44 -6.39
CA LEU A 86 2.93 -7.45 -5.45
C LEU A 86 2.40 -7.50 -4.02
N VAL A 87 2.85 -8.48 -3.25
CA VAL A 87 2.47 -8.65 -1.83
C VAL A 87 3.65 -8.22 -0.96
N VAL A 88 3.37 -7.39 0.03
CA VAL A 88 4.39 -6.93 0.98
C VAL A 88 3.97 -7.30 2.40
N GLU A 89 4.97 -7.54 3.25
CA GLU A 89 4.77 -7.77 4.67
C GLU A 89 5.01 -6.49 5.43
N VAL A 90 4.14 -6.19 6.38
CA VAL A 90 4.23 -4.98 7.21
C VAL A 90 3.95 -5.32 8.66
N LYS A 91 4.54 -4.53 9.56
CA LYS A 91 4.14 -4.47 10.97
C LYS A 91 3.25 -3.26 11.14
N TYR A 92 2.28 -3.37 12.03
CA TYR A 92 1.40 -2.25 12.35
C TYR A 92 0.94 -2.34 13.80
N LEU A 93 0.54 -1.20 14.36
CA LEU A 93 0.06 -1.15 15.74
C LEU A 93 -1.36 -1.67 15.84
N THR A 94 -2.24 -1.12 15.02
CA THR A 94 -3.67 -1.45 15.07
C THR A 94 -4.37 -0.99 13.80
N TRP A 95 -5.63 -1.39 13.66
CA TRP A 95 -6.55 -0.84 12.68
C TRP A 95 -7.31 0.34 13.30
N THR A 96 -7.48 1.42 12.55
CA THR A 96 -8.26 2.58 13.00
C THR A 96 -9.76 2.31 12.83
N ASP A 97 -10.59 3.20 13.39
CA ASP A 97 -12.04 3.15 13.19
C ASP A 97 -12.43 3.32 11.72
N ASP A 98 -11.57 3.96 10.94
CA ASP A 98 -11.76 4.12 9.49
C ASP A 98 -11.29 2.89 8.70
N ASN A 99 -10.96 1.79 9.38
CA ASN A 99 -10.44 0.56 8.77
C ASN A 99 -9.11 0.74 8.04
N LEU A 100 -8.26 1.61 8.57
CA LEU A 100 -6.91 1.82 8.05
C LEU A 100 -5.87 1.33 9.05
N LEU A 101 -4.74 0.85 8.52
CA LEU A 101 -3.59 0.47 9.34
C LEU A 101 -2.94 1.70 9.94
N ARG A 102 -2.53 1.60 11.20
CA ARG A 102 -1.86 2.67 11.93
C ARG A 102 -0.45 2.26 12.33
N GLN A 103 0.50 3.19 12.21
CA GLN A 103 1.92 3.00 12.54
C GLN A 103 2.49 1.80 11.78
N VAL A 104 2.42 1.88 10.46
CA VAL A 104 2.82 0.80 9.57
C VAL A 104 4.31 0.90 9.26
N VAL A 105 5.00 -0.23 9.37
CA VAL A 105 6.42 -0.35 9.02
C VAL A 105 6.59 -1.46 8.00
N TYR A 106 7.29 -1.16 6.92
CA TYR A 106 7.57 -2.10 5.85
C TYR A 106 8.59 -3.16 6.32
N GLU A 107 8.31 -4.44 6.03
CA GLU A 107 9.18 -5.56 6.39
C GLU A 107 9.80 -6.26 5.18
N GLY A 108 9.18 -6.21 4.03
CA GLY A 108 9.73 -6.83 2.82
C GLY A 108 8.65 -7.31 1.87
N VAL A 109 9.10 -7.80 0.71
CA VAL A 109 8.21 -8.39 -0.29
C VAL A 109 8.00 -9.87 0.02
N ARG A 110 6.77 -10.34 -0.09
CA ARG A 110 6.40 -11.75 0.09
C ARG A 110 6.25 -12.41 -1.27
N GLU A 111 7.30 -13.06 -1.74
CA GLU A 111 7.29 -13.75 -3.04
C GLU A 111 6.46 -15.03 -3.02
N ASP A 112 6.30 -15.62 -1.85
CA ASP A 112 5.62 -16.89 -1.63
C ASP A 112 4.10 -16.76 -1.47
N GLU A 113 3.59 -15.53 -1.41
CA GLU A 113 2.18 -15.29 -1.15
C GLU A 113 1.43 -14.97 -2.44
N ASP A 114 0.28 -15.64 -2.66
CA ASP A 114 -0.60 -15.33 -3.76
C ASP A 114 -1.36 -14.04 -3.46
N PRO A 115 -1.28 -13.01 -4.32
CA PRO A 115 -2.02 -11.77 -4.09
C PRO A 115 -3.51 -11.96 -3.83
N ALA A 116 -4.13 -12.93 -4.48
CA ALA A 116 -5.56 -13.20 -4.32
C ALA A 116 -5.92 -13.69 -2.91
N ASN A 117 -4.93 -14.16 -2.15
CA ASN A 117 -5.14 -14.67 -0.79
C ASN A 117 -4.91 -13.64 0.30
N VAL A 118 -4.60 -12.39 -0.06
CA VAL A 118 -4.35 -11.34 0.93
C VAL A 118 -5.66 -10.87 1.53
N ARG A 119 -5.83 -11.12 2.83
CA ARG A 119 -7.04 -10.81 3.59
C ARG A 119 -6.69 -10.02 4.84
N ARG A 120 -7.64 -9.23 5.31
CA ARG A 120 -7.50 -8.59 6.62
C ARG A 120 -7.52 -9.68 7.69
N PRO A 121 -6.52 -9.69 8.61
CA PRO A 121 -6.53 -10.67 9.70
C PRO A 121 -7.79 -10.55 10.55
N VAL A 122 -8.38 -11.69 10.89
CA VAL A 122 -9.52 -11.73 11.81
C VAL A 122 -8.96 -11.65 13.23
N PRO A 123 -9.44 -10.71 14.07
CA PRO A 123 -8.96 -10.64 15.45
C PRO A 123 -9.24 -11.94 16.18
N ASP A 124 -8.29 -12.36 17.01
CA ASP A 124 -8.48 -13.48 17.91
C ASP A 124 -9.56 -13.13 18.92
N GLN A 125 -10.41 -14.08 19.18
CA GLN A 125 -11.53 -13.89 20.11
C GLN A 125 -11.26 -14.58 21.43
#